data_bd000d2fe0650a39c2d795abbdf601b6
#
_entry.id   bd000d2fe0650a39c2d795abbdf601b6
#
_cell.length_a   1.000
_cell.length_b   1.000
_cell.length_c   1.000
_cell.angle_alpha   90.00
_cell.angle_beta   90.00
_cell.angle_gamma   90.00
#
_symmetry.space_group_name_H-M   'P 1'
#
loop_
_entity.id
_entity.type
_entity.pdbx_description
1 polymer ?
#
loop_
_entity_poly.entity_id
_entity_poly.type
_entity_poly.pdbx_seq_one_letter_code
_entity_poly.pdbx_strand_id
1 'polypeptide(L)'
;MKPLDQCRLYTFIDEAYRRQRDYRDLAKALCDGGADVIQLRMKGKGHEVITQAAELIAPVTETYQVHLVINDCLEAASRLPHPFLHLGQEDFFDAGYQRTQQLKQPNRGIDMKCGLSTHAPDQAERAILAGADYIAIGPIYATPTKPTAQPVTLEYVRWAYTHVAIPWFSIGGIQQSNLHQVMDAGARRICVVSDILNAENPQNQCQWYRDQIDTY
;
A
#
# COMPACT_ATOMS: atom_id res chain seq x y z
N MET A 1 -4.56 15.50 4.51
CA MET A 1 -3.76 14.47 3.80
C MET A 1 -3.75 14.77 2.31
N LYS A 2 -2.64 14.47 1.64
CA LYS A 2 -2.46 14.64 0.19
C LYS A 2 -3.49 13.79 -0.59
N PRO A 3 -4.10 14.26 -1.70
CA PRO A 3 -4.91 13.42 -2.56
C PRO A 3 -4.14 12.20 -3.08
N LEU A 4 -4.83 11.06 -3.26
CA LEU A 4 -4.17 9.80 -3.65
C LEU A 4 -3.48 9.86 -5.03
N ASP A 5 -4.02 10.67 -5.95
CA ASP A 5 -3.44 10.91 -7.28
C ASP A 5 -2.12 11.69 -7.22
N GLN A 6 -1.83 12.36 -6.10
CA GLN A 6 -0.57 13.06 -5.83
C GLN A 6 0.40 12.24 -4.97
N CYS A 7 -0.04 11.12 -4.36
CA CYS A 7 0.80 10.21 -3.61
C CYS A 7 1.68 9.42 -4.56
N ARG A 8 3.00 9.36 -4.32
CA ARG A 8 3.97 8.72 -5.20
C ARG A 8 4.73 7.57 -4.56
N LEU A 9 5.07 7.71 -3.26
CA LEU A 9 5.80 6.71 -2.51
C LEU A 9 4.92 6.06 -1.45
N TYR A 10 4.72 4.76 -1.60
CA TYR A 10 4.01 3.88 -0.69
C TYR A 10 5.01 2.91 -0.04
N THR A 11 4.95 2.75 1.26
CA THR A 11 5.75 1.74 1.97
C THR A 11 4.93 1.04 3.05
N PHE A 12 5.54 0.11 3.78
CA PHE A 12 4.85 -0.70 4.77
C PHE A 12 5.50 -0.56 6.15
N ILE A 13 4.71 -0.82 7.18
CA ILE A 13 5.14 -1.37 8.46
C ILE A 13 4.65 -2.81 8.46
N ASP A 14 5.53 -3.74 8.06
CA ASP A 14 5.22 -5.18 7.95
C ASP A 14 5.89 -5.92 9.11
N GLU A 15 5.10 -6.68 9.87
CA GLU A 15 5.59 -7.39 11.05
C GLU A 15 6.74 -8.37 10.71
N ALA A 16 6.75 -8.95 9.50
CA ALA A 16 7.83 -9.85 9.06
C ALA A 16 9.18 -9.13 8.91
N TYR A 17 9.18 -7.80 8.67
CA TYR A 17 10.38 -7.00 8.43
C TYR A 17 10.63 -5.94 9.49
N ARG A 18 9.75 -5.78 10.46
CA ARG A 18 9.86 -4.74 11.50
C ARG A 18 11.13 -4.87 12.35
N ARG A 19 11.67 -6.08 12.52
CA ARG A 19 12.91 -6.35 13.28
C ARG A 19 12.88 -5.77 14.69
N GLN A 20 11.74 -5.90 15.39
CA GLN A 20 11.50 -5.40 16.76
C GLN A 20 11.60 -3.86 16.92
N ARG A 21 11.72 -3.08 15.83
CA ARG A 21 11.65 -1.62 15.91
C ARG A 21 10.31 -1.20 16.50
N ASP A 22 10.30 -0.13 17.29
CA ASP A 22 9.06 0.46 17.78
C ASP A 22 8.19 0.93 16.62
N TYR A 23 6.85 0.84 16.74
CA TYR A 23 5.92 1.19 15.67
C TYR A 23 5.91 2.69 15.38
N ARG A 24 5.99 3.53 16.44
CA ARG A 24 6.00 5.00 16.30
C ARG A 24 7.30 5.47 15.69
N ASP A 25 8.42 4.94 16.14
CA ASP A 25 9.75 5.31 15.64
C ASP A 25 9.91 4.91 14.18
N LEU A 26 9.44 3.72 13.80
CA LEU A 26 9.45 3.28 12.42
C LEU A 26 8.51 4.12 11.55
N ALA A 27 7.29 4.39 12.00
CA ALA A 27 6.35 5.27 11.30
C ALA A 27 6.96 6.66 11.08
N LYS A 28 7.57 7.25 12.14
CA LYS A 28 8.25 8.54 12.06
C LYS A 28 9.39 8.51 11.03
N ALA A 29 10.24 7.49 11.07
CA ALA A 29 11.35 7.35 10.13
C ALA A 29 10.88 7.28 8.67
N LEU A 30 9.79 6.54 8.39
CA LEU A 30 9.21 6.44 7.05
C LEU A 30 8.57 7.77 6.59
N CYS A 31 7.89 8.47 7.50
CA CYS A 31 7.34 9.80 7.22
C CYS A 31 8.46 10.83 6.95
N ASP A 32 9.49 10.88 7.79
CA ASP A 32 10.67 11.74 7.59
C ASP A 32 11.39 11.43 6.28
N GLY A 33 11.37 10.15 5.85
CA GLY A 33 11.89 9.69 4.55
C GLY A 33 10.99 10.00 3.36
N GLY A 34 9.87 10.69 3.54
CA GLY A 34 9.01 11.17 2.45
C GLY A 34 7.98 10.18 1.92
N ALA A 35 7.59 9.18 2.72
CA ALA A 35 6.45 8.32 2.37
C ALA A 35 5.15 9.14 2.30
N ASP A 36 4.32 8.88 1.27
CA ASP A 36 2.96 9.46 1.16
C ASP A 36 1.90 8.51 1.74
N VAL A 37 2.17 7.20 1.72
CA VAL A 37 1.27 6.15 2.20
C VAL A 37 2.08 5.11 2.98
N ILE A 38 1.60 4.75 4.17
CA ILE A 38 2.16 3.67 4.99
C ILE A 38 1.07 2.63 5.24
N GLN A 39 1.33 1.36 4.91
CA GLN A 39 0.41 0.26 5.20
C GLN A 39 0.91 -0.56 6.40
N LEU A 40 0.07 -0.70 7.41
CA LEU A 40 0.28 -1.64 8.50
C LEU A 40 -0.15 -3.04 8.06
N ARG A 41 0.81 -3.99 7.99
CA ARG A 41 0.58 -5.38 7.61
C ARG A 41 1.08 -6.34 8.68
N MET A 42 0.15 -7.08 9.30
CA MET A 42 0.40 -7.97 10.43
C MET A 42 -0.27 -9.32 10.18
N LYS A 43 0.19 -10.05 9.18
CA LYS A 43 -0.36 -11.38 8.82
C LYS A 43 -0.35 -12.34 10.01
N GLY A 44 -1.48 -13.02 10.25
CA GLY A 44 -1.65 -13.99 11.33
C GLY A 44 -1.86 -13.39 12.73
N LYS A 45 -1.95 -12.06 12.86
CA LYS A 45 -2.30 -11.42 14.14
C LYS A 45 -3.80 -11.18 14.25
N GLY A 46 -4.32 -11.24 15.48
CA GLY A 46 -5.72 -10.92 15.76
C GLY A 46 -6.02 -9.42 15.61
N HIS A 47 -7.28 -9.10 15.37
CA HIS A 47 -7.73 -7.72 15.12
C HIS A 47 -7.39 -6.76 16.26
N GLU A 48 -7.41 -7.20 17.51
CA GLU A 48 -7.05 -6.36 18.67
C GLU A 48 -5.60 -5.90 18.63
N VAL A 49 -4.67 -6.81 18.30
CA VAL A 49 -3.24 -6.52 18.18
C VAL A 49 -2.97 -5.56 17.02
N ILE A 50 -3.67 -5.75 15.89
CA ILE A 50 -3.59 -4.85 14.73
C ILE A 50 -4.11 -3.46 15.09
N THR A 51 -5.24 -3.41 15.81
CA THR A 51 -5.84 -2.14 16.26
C THR A 51 -4.90 -1.37 17.19
N GLN A 52 -4.30 -2.03 18.19
CA GLN A 52 -3.35 -1.40 19.10
C GLN A 52 -2.14 -0.84 18.35
N ALA A 53 -1.58 -1.59 17.39
CA ALA A 53 -0.47 -1.10 16.56
C ALA A 53 -0.90 0.09 15.70
N ALA A 54 -2.09 0.05 15.10
CA ALA A 54 -2.63 1.14 14.30
C ALA A 54 -2.84 2.42 15.14
N GLU A 55 -3.35 2.30 16.36
CA GLU A 55 -3.54 3.42 17.31
C GLU A 55 -2.21 4.06 17.74
N LEU A 56 -1.10 3.30 17.75
CA LEU A 56 0.23 3.85 18.00
C LEU A 56 0.78 4.64 16.79
N ILE A 57 0.46 4.19 15.56
CA ILE A 57 0.98 4.75 14.32
C ILE A 57 0.16 5.98 13.87
N ALA A 58 -1.16 5.94 14.03
CA ALA A 58 -2.08 6.95 13.48
C ALA A 58 -1.72 8.40 13.86
N PRO A 59 -1.41 8.74 15.13
CA PRO A 59 -1.05 10.12 15.49
C PRO A 59 0.21 10.62 14.76
N VAL A 60 1.17 9.71 14.49
CA VAL A 60 2.38 10.04 13.74
C VAL A 60 2.03 10.36 12.30
N THR A 61 1.33 9.45 11.61
CA THR A 61 0.95 9.64 10.20
C THR A 61 0.04 10.87 9.99
N GLU A 62 -0.84 11.17 10.94
CA GLU A 62 -1.67 12.38 10.93
C GLU A 62 -0.83 13.66 11.00
N THR A 63 0.17 13.71 11.89
CA THR A 63 1.08 14.86 12.04
C THR A 63 1.81 15.15 10.73
N TYR A 64 2.22 14.10 10.01
CA TYR A 64 2.93 14.22 8.73
C TYR A 64 2.01 14.30 7.51
N GLN A 65 0.69 14.24 7.70
CA GLN A 65 -0.31 14.21 6.62
C GLN A 65 -0.12 13.00 5.67
N VAL A 66 0.40 11.87 6.17
CA VAL A 66 0.61 10.60 5.49
C VAL A 66 -0.61 9.70 5.67
N HIS A 67 -1.02 8.99 4.63
CA HIS A 67 -2.11 8.02 4.73
C HIS A 67 -1.67 6.76 5.50
N LEU A 68 -2.45 6.37 6.51
CA LEU A 68 -2.31 5.06 7.15
C LEU A 68 -3.34 4.10 6.57
N VAL A 69 -2.87 3.00 5.99
CA VAL A 69 -3.70 1.94 5.40
C VAL A 69 -3.58 0.69 6.25
N ILE A 70 -4.69 0.03 6.55
CA ILE A 70 -4.70 -1.26 7.27
C ILE A 70 -4.88 -2.39 6.27
N ASN A 71 -3.98 -3.40 6.34
CA ASN A 71 -4.08 -4.59 5.51
C ASN A 71 -5.03 -5.62 6.13
N ASP A 72 -6.01 -6.09 5.39
CA ASP A 72 -6.91 -7.22 5.66
C ASP A 72 -7.80 -7.12 6.93
N CYS A 73 -7.71 -6.08 7.73
CA CYS A 73 -8.46 -5.98 8.98
C CYS A 73 -9.45 -4.80 8.95
N LEU A 74 -10.70 -5.09 8.60
CA LEU A 74 -11.78 -4.11 8.53
C LEU A 74 -12.04 -3.46 9.89
N GLU A 75 -12.01 -4.23 10.98
CA GLU A 75 -12.26 -3.77 12.34
C GLU A 75 -11.22 -2.72 12.76
N ALA A 76 -9.94 -2.97 12.53
CA ALA A 76 -8.87 -2.03 12.86
C ALA A 76 -8.95 -0.78 11.97
N ALA A 77 -9.21 -0.94 10.68
CA ALA A 77 -9.37 0.19 9.75
C ALA A 77 -10.54 1.11 10.17
N SER A 78 -11.66 0.52 10.62
CA SER A 78 -12.86 1.26 11.02
C SER A 78 -12.68 2.11 12.29
N ARG A 79 -11.61 1.89 13.06
CA ARG A 79 -11.31 2.67 14.28
C ARG A 79 -10.43 3.88 14.02
N LEU A 80 -9.84 3.97 12.85
CA LEU A 80 -8.99 5.11 12.48
C LEU A 80 -9.85 6.37 12.20
N PRO A 81 -9.31 7.57 12.47
CA PRO A 81 -9.97 8.84 12.11
C PRO A 81 -10.20 8.98 10.61
N HIS A 82 -9.30 8.42 9.80
CA HIS A 82 -9.37 8.36 8.35
C HIS A 82 -9.31 6.90 7.89
N PRO A 83 -10.45 6.17 7.92
CA PRO A 83 -10.48 4.74 7.65
C PRO A 83 -10.00 4.42 6.24
N PHE A 84 -8.97 3.54 6.14
CA PHE A 84 -8.41 3.13 4.88
C PHE A 84 -8.00 1.66 4.94
N LEU A 85 -8.63 0.84 4.13
CA LEU A 85 -8.44 -0.60 4.07
C LEU A 85 -7.76 -1.01 2.77
N HIS A 86 -6.91 -2.02 2.81
CA HIS A 86 -6.38 -2.70 1.62
C HIS A 86 -6.65 -4.19 1.71
N LEU A 87 -7.17 -4.75 0.63
CA LEU A 87 -7.49 -6.18 0.49
C LEU A 87 -6.87 -6.77 -0.79
N GLY A 88 -6.62 -8.08 -0.80
CA GLY A 88 -6.52 -8.85 -2.04
C GLY A 88 -7.86 -8.80 -2.79
N GLN A 89 -7.85 -8.67 -4.11
CA GLN A 89 -9.11 -8.68 -4.87
C GLN A 89 -9.80 -10.03 -4.73
N GLU A 90 -9.05 -11.14 -4.66
CA GLU A 90 -9.59 -12.46 -4.36
C GLU A 90 -10.31 -12.45 -3.02
N ASP A 91 -9.63 -12.04 -1.94
CA ASP A 91 -10.21 -12.00 -0.59
C ASP A 91 -11.48 -11.13 -0.54
N PHE A 92 -11.47 -10.00 -1.26
CA PHE A 92 -12.63 -9.10 -1.35
C PHE A 92 -13.85 -9.77 -1.99
N PHE A 93 -13.66 -10.38 -3.17
CA PHE A 93 -14.77 -11.00 -3.90
C PHE A 93 -15.20 -12.34 -3.31
N ASP A 94 -14.28 -13.14 -2.76
CA ASP A 94 -14.56 -14.41 -2.10
C ASP A 94 -15.32 -14.22 -0.78
N ALA A 95 -15.12 -13.07 -0.11
CA ALA A 95 -15.96 -12.65 1.03
C ALA A 95 -17.38 -12.20 0.62
N GLY A 96 -17.72 -12.23 -0.67
CA GLY A 96 -19.04 -11.90 -1.21
C GLY A 96 -19.27 -10.43 -1.50
N TYR A 97 -18.27 -9.57 -1.33
CA TYR A 97 -18.39 -8.15 -1.69
C TYR A 97 -18.39 -7.97 -3.21
N GLN A 98 -19.23 -7.05 -3.69
CA GLN A 98 -19.31 -6.66 -5.12
C GLN A 98 -18.92 -5.20 -5.33
N ARG A 99 -19.02 -4.38 -4.29
CA ARG A 99 -18.71 -2.95 -4.29
C ARG A 99 -18.00 -2.57 -3.00
N THR A 100 -17.02 -1.69 -3.10
CA THR A 100 -16.27 -1.20 -1.93
C THR A 100 -17.15 -0.43 -0.96
N GLN A 101 -18.26 0.17 -1.44
CA GLN A 101 -19.26 0.80 -0.59
C GLN A 101 -19.90 -0.15 0.46
N GLN A 102 -19.86 -1.46 0.22
CA GLN A 102 -20.38 -2.46 1.18
C GLN A 102 -19.47 -2.59 2.42
N LEU A 103 -18.20 -2.16 2.33
CA LEU A 103 -17.28 -2.07 3.47
C LEU A 103 -17.55 -0.85 4.34
N LYS A 104 -18.23 0.17 3.79
CA LYS A 104 -18.64 1.36 4.54
C LYS A 104 -19.70 0.94 5.56
N GLN A 105 -19.56 1.42 6.78
CA GLN A 105 -20.55 1.19 7.83
C GLN A 105 -21.46 2.43 7.91
N PRO A 106 -22.60 2.47 7.17
CA PRO A 106 -23.45 3.67 7.07
C PRO A 106 -23.96 4.14 8.43
N ASN A 107 -24.19 3.21 9.36
CA ASN A 107 -24.68 3.51 10.72
C ASN A 107 -23.64 4.25 11.59
N ARG A 108 -22.37 4.38 11.14
CA ARG A 108 -21.31 5.11 11.85
C ARG A 108 -20.83 6.35 11.11
N GLY A 109 -21.39 6.68 9.94
CA GLY A 109 -20.96 7.81 9.13
C GLY A 109 -19.52 7.72 8.61
N ILE A 110 -18.95 6.51 8.56
CA ILE A 110 -17.56 6.26 8.19
C ILE A 110 -17.45 6.14 6.67
N ASP A 111 -16.77 7.08 6.06
CA ASP A 111 -16.36 7.00 4.64
C ASP A 111 -15.00 6.31 4.54
N MET A 112 -15.03 4.98 4.40
CA MET A 112 -13.83 4.16 4.29
C MET A 112 -13.31 4.14 2.85
N LYS A 113 -12.04 4.47 2.67
CA LYS A 113 -11.33 4.22 1.42
C LYS A 113 -10.89 2.77 1.33
N CYS A 114 -10.88 2.21 0.12
CA CYS A 114 -10.48 0.84 -0.12
C CYS A 114 -9.53 0.73 -1.32
N GLY A 115 -8.36 0.14 -1.09
CA GLY A 115 -7.44 -0.28 -2.13
C GLY A 115 -7.54 -1.79 -2.37
N LEU A 116 -7.39 -2.22 -3.63
CA LEU A 116 -7.37 -3.63 -4.00
C LEU A 116 -6.08 -4.00 -4.73
N SER A 117 -5.45 -5.13 -4.35
CA SER A 117 -4.33 -5.66 -5.11
C SER A 117 -4.80 -6.53 -6.28
N THR A 118 -4.11 -6.41 -7.42
CA THR A 118 -4.45 -7.07 -8.68
C THR A 118 -3.21 -7.65 -9.35
N HIS A 119 -3.38 -8.75 -10.09
CA HIS A 119 -2.29 -9.51 -10.70
C HIS A 119 -2.46 -9.66 -12.21
N ALA A 120 -3.56 -9.12 -12.79
CA ALA A 120 -3.86 -9.18 -14.22
C ALA A 120 -4.80 -8.03 -14.62
N PRO A 121 -4.84 -7.66 -15.92
CA PRO A 121 -5.72 -6.61 -16.44
C PRO A 121 -7.21 -6.78 -16.10
N ASP A 122 -7.77 -7.96 -16.26
CA ASP A 122 -9.15 -8.27 -15.93
C ASP A 122 -9.48 -8.08 -14.43
N GLN A 123 -8.53 -8.41 -13.57
CA GLN A 123 -8.64 -8.16 -12.14
C GLN A 123 -8.62 -6.66 -11.83
N ALA A 124 -7.77 -5.87 -12.52
CA ALA A 124 -7.76 -4.42 -12.39
C ALA A 124 -9.09 -3.81 -12.81
N GLU A 125 -9.62 -4.18 -13.97
CA GLU A 125 -10.92 -3.72 -14.45
C GLU A 125 -12.05 -4.06 -13.47
N ARG A 126 -12.06 -5.29 -12.95
CA ARG A 126 -13.04 -5.72 -11.94
C ARG A 126 -12.93 -4.91 -10.65
N ALA A 127 -11.71 -4.63 -10.16
CA ALA A 127 -11.48 -3.83 -8.98
C ALA A 127 -11.94 -2.37 -9.16
N ILE A 128 -11.67 -1.78 -10.33
CA ILE A 128 -12.12 -0.43 -10.70
C ILE A 128 -13.66 -0.37 -10.74
N LEU A 129 -14.30 -1.34 -11.39
CA LEU A 129 -15.76 -1.44 -11.44
C LEU A 129 -16.38 -1.64 -10.06
N ALA A 130 -15.69 -2.30 -9.14
CA ALA A 130 -16.11 -2.43 -7.75
C ALA A 130 -16.01 -1.12 -6.96
N GLY A 131 -15.34 -0.09 -7.50
CA GLY A 131 -15.20 1.22 -6.86
C GLY A 131 -13.99 1.33 -5.94
N ALA A 132 -12.89 0.64 -6.25
CA ALA A 132 -11.62 0.81 -5.54
C ALA A 132 -11.12 2.25 -5.65
N ASP A 133 -10.65 2.83 -4.54
CA ASP A 133 -10.06 4.18 -4.50
C ASP A 133 -8.66 4.19 -5.13
N TYR A 134 -7.97 3.06 -5.11
CA TYR A 134 -6.75 2.79 -5.84
C TYR A 134 -6.57 1.28 -6.05
N ILE A 135 -5.69 0.90 -6.96
CA ILE A 135 -5.24 -0.49 -7.11
C ILE A 135 -3.73 -0.60 -6.93
N ALA A 136 -3.29 -1.75 -6.41
CA ALA A 136 -1.88 -2.13 -6.43
C ALA A 136 -1.68 -3.21 -7.49
N ILE A 137 -0.73 -3.00 -8.39
CA ILE A 137 -0.41 -3.93 -9.48
C ILE A 137 0.92 -4.64 -9.21
N GLY A 138 0.89 -5.97 -9.17
CA GLY A 138 2.09 -6.74 -8.85
C GLY A 138 1.80 -8.18 -8.45
N PRO A 139 2.86 -8.93 -8.06
CA PRO A 139 4.23 -8.45 -7.94
C PRO A 139 4.92 -8.28 -9.30
N ILE A 140 5.62 -7.15 -9.50
CA ILE A 140 6.32 -6.89 -10.78
C ILE A 140 7.48 -7.86 -10.95
N TYR A 141 8.23 -8.11 -9.89
CA TYR A 141 9.32 -9.08 -9.81
C TYR A 141 9.05 -10.07 -8.67
N ALA A 142 9.76 -11.20 -8.68
CA ALA A 142 9.73 -12.14 -7.56
C ALA A 142 10.06 -11.44 -6.24
N THR A 143 9.32 -11.77 -5.19
CA THR A 143 9.43 -11.09 -3.90
C THR A 143 9.32 -12.05 -2.72
N PRO A 144 10.17 -11.90 -1.69
CA PRO A 144 10.05 -12.71 -0.48
C PRO A 144 8.79 -12.41 0.35
N THR A 145 8.14 -11.27 0.13
CA THR A 145 6.92 -10.86 0.84
C THR A 145 5.70 -11.73 0.46
N LYS A 146 5.65 -12.23 -0.79
CA LYS A 146 4.67 -13.19 -1.32
C LYS A 146 5.38 -14.23 -2.19
N PRO A 147 6.09 -15.22 -1.62
CA PRO A 147 6.97 -16.12 -2.38
C PRO A 147 6.25 -16.99 -3.43
N THR A 148 4.96 -17.24 -3.24
CA THR A 148 4.13 -18.05 -4.16
C THR A 148 3.52 -17.26 -5.31
N ALA A 149 3.57 -15.92 -5.25
CA ALA A 149 2.97 -15.08 -6.30
C ALA A 149 3.89 -15.04 -7.54
N GLN A 150 3.30 -15.28 -8.70
CA GLN A 150 4.01 -15.20 -9.97
C GLN A 150 4.22 -13.74 -10.37
N PRO A 151 5.42 -13.34 -10.83
CA PRO A 151 5.66 -12.01 -11.33
C PRO A 151 4.77 -11.67 -12.53
N VAL A 152 4.17 -10.47 -12.49
CA VAL A 152 3.29 -9.96 -13.57
C VAL A 152 4.07 -9.15 -14.62
N THR A 153 5.33 -8.89 -14.37
CA THR A 153 6.30 -8.20 -15.23
C THR A 153 5.99 -6.73 -15.54
N LEU A 154 6.88 -6.09 -16.28
CA LEU A 154 6.71 -4.70 -16.74
C LEU A 154 5.60 -4.55 -17.81
N GLU A 155 5.15 -5.64 -18.40
CA GLU A 155 4.03 -5.61 -19.36
C GLU A 155 2.74 -5.13 -18.70
N TYR A 156 2.47 -5.59 -17.47
CA TYR A 156 1.30 -5.13 -16.71
C TYR A 156 1.44 -3.66 -16.29
N VAL A 157 2.64 -3.17 -16.03
CA VAL A 157 2.90 -1.74 -15.77
C VAL A 157 2.54 -0.90 -17.01
N ARG A 158 3.02 -1.30 -18.20
CA ARG A 158 2.71 -0.61 -19.47
C ARG A 158 1.24 -0.61 -19.78
N TRP A 159 0.58 -1.75 -19.56
CA TRP A 159 -0.87 -1.85 -19.73
C TRP A 159 -1.60 -0.88 -18.78
N ALA A 160 -1.25 -0.88 -17.49
CA ALA A 160 -1.87 -0.01 -16.50
C ALA A 160 -1.66 1.49 -16.83
N TYR A 161 -0.48 1.86 -17.32
CA TYR A 161 -0.20 3.23 -17.73
C TYR A 161 -1.16 3.75 -18.82
N THR A 162 -1.61 2.87 -19.70
CA THR A 162 -2.50 3.24 -20.82
C THR A 162 -3.99 3.04 -20.54
N HIS A 163 -4.36 2.19 -19.57
CA HIS A 163 -5.75 1.77 -19.36
C HIS A 163 -6.34 2.15 -18.00
N VAL A 164 -5.50 2.44 -16.98
CA VAL A 164 -5.99 2.69 -15.63
C VAL A 164 -6.05 4.18 -15.34
N ALA A 165 -7.26 4.70 -15.13
CA ALA A 165 -7.50 6.12 -14.85
C ALA A 165 -7.49 6.48 -13.35
N ILE A 166 -7.72 5.51 -12.44
CA ILE A 166 -7.64 5.74 -11.00
C ILE A 166 -6.18 5.66 -10.52
N PRO A 167 -5.83 6.17 -9.32
CA PRO A 167 -4.51 5.98 -8.74
C PRO A 167 -4.11 4.51 -8.68
N TRP A 168 -2.88 4.17 -9.10
CA TRP A 168 -2.34 2.82 -8.99
C TRP A 168 -0.88 2.83 -8.59
N PHE A 169 -0.45 1.80 -7.86
CA PHE A 169 0.91 1.66 -7.37
C PHE A 169 1.52 0.35 -7.87
N SER A 170 2.70 0.42 -8.49
CA SER A 170 3.50 -0.77 -8.80
C SER A 170 4.12 -1.32 -7.54
N ILE A 171 3.99 -2.63 -7.31
CA ILE A 171 4.52 -3.31 -6.12
C ILE A 171 5.18 -4.64 -6.47
N GLY A 172 6.09 -5.09 -5.61
CA GLY A 172 6.67 -6.44 -5.62
C GLY A 172 8.05 -6.49 -6.26
N GLY A 173 9.05 -6.77 -5.42
CA GLY A 173 10.44 -6.92 -5.81
C GLY A 173 11.11 -5.67 -6.35
N ILE A 174 10.53 -4.48 -6.13
CA ILE A 174 11.13 -3.21 -6.52
C ILE A 174 12.30 -2.92 -5.57
N GLN A 175 13.47 -2.63 -6.16
CA GLN A 175 14.73 -2.33 -5.49
C GLN A 175 15.42 -1.16 -6.22
N GLN A 176 16.47 -0.60 -5.59
CA GLN A 176 17.26 0.47 -6.22
C GLN A 176 17.73 0.09 -7.63
N SER A 177 18.18 -1.15 -7.83
CA SER A 177 18.74 -1.64 -9.10
C SER A 177 17.72 -1.76 -10.24
N ASN A 178 16.42 -1.82 -9.97
CA ASN A 178 15.38 -2.01 -10.99
C ASN A 178 14.32 -0.90 -11.01
N LEU A 179 14.38 0.09 -10.12
CA LEU A 179 13.42 1.18 -10.02
C LEU A 179 13.21 1.89 -11.36
N HIS A 180 14.32 2.25 -12.04
CA HIS A 180 14.26 2.97 -13.32
C HIS A 180 13.48 2.20 -14.39
N GLN A 181 13.63 0.89 -14.45
CA GLN A 181 12.89 0.04 -15.40
C GLN A 181 11.38 0.13 -15.15
N VAL A 182 10.96 0.19 -13.86
CA VAL A 182 9.55 0.31 -13.48
C VAL A 182 9.01 1.69 -13.85
N MET A 183 9.78 2.74 -13.59
CA MET A 183 9.41 4.12 -13.93
C MET A 183 9.35 4.33 -15.45
N ASP A 184 10.33 3.81 -16.21
CA ASP A 184 10.37 3.87 -17.67
C ASP A 184 9.21 3.08 -18.33
N ALA A 185 8.72 2.04 -17.66
CA ALA A 185 7.54 1.31 -18.09
C ALA A 185 6.22 2.10 -17.90
N GLY A 186 6.27 3.28 -17.26
CA GLY A 186 5.15 4.20 -17.10
C GLY A 186 4.63 4.34 -15.68
N ALA A 187 5.22 3.64 -14.69
CA ALA A 187 4.84 3.84 -13.30
C ALA A 187 5.14 5.30 -12.86
N ARG A 188 4.24 5.88 -12.11
CA ARG A 188 4.41 7.20 -11.48
C ARG A 188 4.27 7.11 -9.97
N ARG A 189 3.84 5.95 -9.49
CA ARG A 189 3.62 5.62 -8.09
C ARG A 189 4.17 4.23 -7.84
N ILE A 190 5.00 4.09 -6.82
CA ILE A 190 5.61 2.81 -6.46
C ILE A 190 5.34 2.46 -5.01
N CYS A 191 5.30 1.17 -4.74
CA CYS A 191 5.24 0.63 -3.39
C CYS A 191 6.48 -0.25 -3.14
N VAL A 192 7.28 0.12 -2.15
CA VAL A 192 8.53 -0.56 -1.78
C VAL A 192 8.44 -1.04 -0.34
N VAL A 193 8.68 -2.31 -0.10
CA VAL A 193 8.54 -2.94 1.22
C VAL A 193 9.88 -3.41 1.76
N SER A 194 10.34 -4.58 1.32
CA SER A 194 11.52 -5.25 1.91
C SER A 194 12.82 -4.45 1.71
N ASP A 195 12.97 -3.74 0.62
CA ASP A 195 14.19 -2.96 0.34
C ASP A 195 14.31 -1.76 1.30
N ILE A 196 13.20 -1.13 1.67
CA ILE A 196 13.18 -0.07 2.69
C ILE A 196 13.33 -0.66 4.10
N LEU A 197 12.51 -1.68 4.43
CA LEU A 197 12.44 -2.19 5.81
C LEU A 197 13.68 -3.01 6.21
N ASN A 198 14.39 -3.61 5.25
CA ASN A 198 15.62 -4.34 5.49
C ASN A 198 16.86 -3.45 5.53
N ALA A 199 16.77 -2.20 5.11
CA ALA A 199 17.88 -1.27 5.19
C ALA A 199 18.30 -1.04 6.66
N GLU A 200 19.57 -0.73 6.87
CA GLU A 200 20.11 -0.35 8.16
C GLU A 200 19.40 0.91 8.69
N ASN A 201 19.18 1.88 7.80
CA ASN A 201 18.41 3.09 8.08
C ASN A 201 17.21 3.19 7.10
N PRO A 202 15.99 2.80 7.52
CA PRO A 202 14.79 2.88 6.70
C PRO A 202 14.43 4.31 6.26
N GLN A 203 14.71 5.32 7.07
CA GLN A 203 14.47 6.73 6.71
C GLN A 203 15.29 7.13 5.50
N ASN A 204 16.60 6.89 5.53
CA ASN A 204 17.50 7.24 4.42
C ASN A 204 17.14 6.46 3.15
N GLN A 205 16.78 5.17 3.29
CA GLN A 205 16.37 4.36 2.17
C GLN A 205 15.04 4.86 1.54
N CYS A 206 14.08 5.24 2.38
CA CYS A 206 12.83 5.83 1.95
C CYS A 206 13.06 7.16 1.22
N GLN A 207 13.90 8.04 1.79
CA GLN A 207 14.31 9.31 1.19
C GLN A 207 14.97 9.13 -0.18
N TRP A 208 15.86 8.12 -0.30
CA TRP A 208 16.46 7.81 -1.59
C TRP A 208 15.39 7.52 -2.67
N TYR A 209 14.38 6.68 -2.34
CA TYR A 209 13.28 6.41 -3.27
C TYR A 209 12.49 7.68 -3.59
N ARG A 210 12.22 8.52 -2.60
CA ARG A 210 11.53 9.80 -2.79
C ARG A 210 12.27 10.66 -3.81
N ASP A 211 13.58 10.85 -3.60
CA ASP A 211 14.42 11.68 -4.47
C ASP A 211 14.44 11.15 -5.91
N GLN A 212 14.55 9.81 -6.09
CA GLN A 212 14.52 9.22 -7.42
C GLN A 212 13.17 9.39 -8.12
N ILE A 213 12.05 9.15 -7.42
CA ILE A 213 10.71 9.29 -8.01
C ILE A 213 10.43 10.73 -8.43
N ASP A 214 10.92 11.70 -7.70
CA ASP A 214 10.68 13.12 -7.98
C ASP A 214 11.42 13.63 -9.23
N THR A 215 12.37 12.84 -9.77
CA THR A 215 13.02 13.13 -11.04
C THR A 215 12.20 12.71 -12.27
N TYR A 216 11.14 11.89 -12.09
CA TYR A 216 10.22 11.41 -13.13
C TYR A 216 8.89 12.19 -13.11
#